data_8726aeb7bb9043d69c258a7dd6208baf
#
_entry.id   8726aeb7bb9043d69c258a7dd6208baf
#
_cell.length_a   1.000
_cell.length_b   1.000
_cell.length_c   1.000
_cell.angle_alpha   90.00
_cell.angle_beta   90.00
_cell.angle_gamma   90.00
#
_symmetry.space_group_name_H-M   'P 1'
#
loop_
_entity.id
_entity.type
_entity.pdbx_description
1 polymer ?
#
loop_
_entity_poly.entity_id
_entity_poly.type
_entity_poly.pdbx_seq_one_letter_code
_entity_poly.pdbx_strand_id
1 'polypeptide(L)'
;MPRRSILTDRQRAALFDLPTVDADMLHHYTLSDDDLEIIRARRRPHNRFGFALQLCALRYPGRLLTPGEVIPLAVTRFLAAQIGLKPDDLAGYATREETRHEHLAALREQYGHLMFSGRGARDLKAWLQDVAEGARSNDDLARRFVEQCRATRTILPGVTIIERLCADALVAAERRIESRIAGRLDDATRNGLDALLTEDAGGSVTRFVWLRQFEAGQNSADMNRLLERLEFLQGLGLNEAALAGVPPHRIARLRRQGERYFAGDLRDISGDRRLAILAVCVLEWRSALADAIVETHDRIVGKTWREAKSRCDARAEDAKAALKDTLQSFASRGSALLEAHEDRASLEEAVGNAGGWVSLKGLVATAAQLTDTLAADPLAHVGHGYHRFRRYAPRMLRALDIHATPVAEPLLAASRIVSGADVTETRSMAFLRRGSKWQRHLDREDDGGRLWEVAVLFYMREAFRSGDVWLAHSRRYGDLKEALVPVEVARATPKLAMPFEPNTWLADRKARMSEALRRLARAAKAGAIPGGSIEDGVLKIDRLTAAVPEEADAIVLDLYKRLPEVRITDLLLEVDDEVGFTEAFTHLLGWSRSVDCH
;
A
#
# COMPACT_ATOMS: atom_id res chain seq x y z
N MET A 1 -32.79 10.36 -22.67
CA MET A 1 -32.45 10.08 -21.27
C MET A 1 -31.72 11.31 -20.72
N PRO A 2 -31.92 11.73 -19.47
CA PRO A 2 -31.13 12.79 -18.90
C PRO A 2 -29.66 12.38 -18.92
N ARG A 3 -28.79 13.24 -19.50
CA ARG A 3 -27.37 13.02 -19.54
C ARG A 3 -26.85 12.92 -18.11
N ARG A 4 -26.19 11.81 -17.77
CA ARG A 4 -25.61 11.61 -16.45
C ARG A 4 -24.56 12.70 -16.25
N SER A 5 -24.67 13.44 -15.15
CA SER A 5 -23.70 14.43 -14.72
C SER A 5 -22.40 13.70 -14.34
N ILE A 6 -21.27 14.17 -14.82
CA ILE A 6 -19.95 13.62 -14.50
C ILE A 6 -19.46 14.16 -13.16
N LEU A 7 -19.92 15.38 -12.78
CA LEU A 7 -19.62 16.02 -11.51
C LEU A 7 -20.82 15.91 -10.57
N THR A 8 -20.58 15.68 -9.31
CA THR A 8 -21.60 15.78 -8.26
C THR A 8 -22.05 17.23 -8.10
N ASP A 9 -23.23 17.46 -7.53
CA ASP A 9 -23.72 18.82 -7.27
C ASP A 9 -22.76 19.60 -6.37
N ARG A 10 -22.12 18.93 -5.40
CA ARG A 10 -21.12 19.53 -4.53
C ARG A 10 -19.85 19.95 -5.31
N GLN A 11 -19.36 19.09 -6.21
CA GLN A 11 -18.22 19.41 -7.06
C GLN A 11 -18.53 20.56 -8.01
N ARG A 12 -19.74 20.59 -8.56
CA ARG A 12 -20.21 21.71 -9.39
C ARG A 12 -20.27 23.01 -8.59
N ALA A 13 -20.88 22.99 -7.40
CA ALA A 13 -20.94 24.14 -6.52
C ALA A 13 -19.56 24.71 -6.19
N ALA A 14 -18.60 23.83 -5.85
CA ALA A 14 -17.22 24.23 -5.55
C ALA A 14 -16.50 24.90 -6.73
N LEU A 15 -16.85 24.57 -7.98
CA LEU A 15 -16.19 25.11 -9.17
C LEU A 15 -16.87 26.34 -9.76
N PHE A 16 -18.20 26.44 -9.63
CA PHE A 16 -19.00 27.38 -10.39
C PHE A 16 -19.86 28.33 -9.56
N ASP A 17 -20.13 28.03 -8.29
CA ASP A 17 -20.96 28.91 -7.46
C ASP A 17 -20.21 30.17 -7.02
N LEU A 18 -20.98 31.21 -6.73
CA LEU A 18 -20.46 32.44 -6.17
C LEU A 18 -19.97 32.18 -4.73
N PRO A 19 -18.90 32.86 -4.27
CA PRO A 19 -18.36 32.63 -2.94
C PRO A 19 -19.39 33.01 -1.86
N THR A 20 -19.46 32.19 -0.82
CA THR A 20 -20.33 32.45 0.35
C THR A 20 -19.49 32.63 1.63
N VAL A 21 -18.19 32.35 1.58
CA VAL A 21 -17.23 32.44 2.69
C VAL A 21 -16.56 33.81 2.63
N ASP A 22 -16.45 34.49 3.77
CA ASP A 22 -15.85 35.82 3.87
C ASP A 22 -14.41 35.89 3.35
N ALA A 23 -13.61 34.87 3.58
CA ALA A 23 -12.24 34.83 3.10
C ALA A 23 -12.14 34.85 1.56
N ASP A 24 -13.03 34.12 0.88
CA ASP A 24 -13.07 34.05 -0.58
C ASP A 24 -13.60 35.36 -1.16
N MET A 25 -14.61 35.98 -0.50
CA MET A 25 -15.11 37.30 -0.88
C MET A 25 -14.03 38.37 -0.73
N LEU A 26 -13.29 38.38 0.39
CA LEU A 26 -12.18 39.32 0.58
C LEU A 26 -11.09 39.13 -0.48
N HIS A 27 -10.78 37.89 -0.83
CA HIS A 27 -9.73 37.60 -1.80
C HIS A 27 -10.11 37.97 -3.24
N HIS A 28 -11.32 37.65 -3.66
CA HIS A 28 -11.71 37.74 -5.06
C HIS A 28 -12.63 38.94 -5.38
N TYR A 29 -13.42 39.44 -4.40
CA TYR A 29 -14.46 40.42 -4.60
C TYR A 29 -14.14 41.80 -4.02
N THR A 30 -12.93 41.98 -3.49
CA THR A 30 -12.43 43.31 -3.12
C THR A 30 -12.14 44.11 -4.38
N LEU A 31 -12.74 45.28 -4.47
CA LEU A 31 -12.64 46.20 -5.60
C LEU A 31 -11.47 47.16 -5.38
N SER A 32 -10.59 47.30 -6.37
CA SER A 32 -9.53 48.31 -6.39
C SER A 32 -10.09 49.71 -6.68
N ASP A 33 -9.26 50.75 -6.45
CA ASP A 33 -9.65 52.12 -6.80
C ASP A 33 -9.95 52.29 -8.29
N ASP A 34 -9.17 51.62 -9.15
CA ASP A 34 -9.42 51.58 -10.61
C ASP A 34 -10.77 50.92 -10.95
N ASP A 35 -11.10 49.80 -10.25
CA ASP A 35 -12.42 49.17 -10.42
C ASP A 35 -13.54 50.11 -10.04
N LEU A 36 -13.40 50.81 -8.91
CA LEU A 36 -14.38 51.73 -8.41
C LEU A 36 -14.58 52.93 -9.35
N GLU A 37 -13.53 53.43 -10.00
CA GLU A 37 -13.59 54.49 -11.00
C GLU A 37 -14.42 54.05 -12.22
N ILE A 38 -14.11 52.85 -12.76
CA ILE A 38 -14.83 52.27 -13.90
C ILE A 38 -16.31 52.00 -13.55
N ILE A 39 -16.60 51.54 -12.35
CA ILE A 39 -17.94 51.28 -11.86
C ILE A 39 -18.72 52.59 -11.73
N ARG A 40 -18.11 53.65 -11.15
CA ARG A 40 -18.73 54.99 -10.98
C ARG A 40 -19.07 55.65 -12.29
N ALA A 41 -18.36 55.36 -13.37
CA ALA A 41 -18.67 55.86 -14.71
C ALA A 41 -20.05 55.39 -15.24
N ARG A 42 -20.67 54.37 -14.64
CA ARG A 42 -22.03 53.92 -14.99
C ARG A 42 -23.07 54.85 -14.39
N ARG A 43 -24.07 55.24 -15.19
CA ARG A 43 -25.00 56.35 -14.85
C ARG A 43 -26.00 56.01 -13.73
N ARG A 44 -26.52 54.76 -13.66
CA ARG A 44 -27.59 54.34 -12.73
C ARG A 44 -27.09 53.45 -11.61
N PRO A 45 -27.62 53.56 -10.36
CA PRO A 45 -27.18 52.74 -9.24
C PRO A 45 -27.19 51.23 -9.54
N HIS A 46 -28.32 50.71 -10.07
CA HIS A 46 -28.47 49.31 -10.43
C HIS A 46 -27.47 48.86 -11.51
N ASN A 47 -27.08 49.74 -12.46
CA ASN A 47 -26.08 49.44 -13.47
C ASN A 47 -24.64 49.38 -12.87
N ARG A 48 -24.34 50.26 -11.92
CA ARG A 48 -23.08 50.21 -11.15
C ARG A 48 -22.96 48.91 -10.39
N PHE A 49 -24.04 48.52 -9.71
CA PHE A 49 -24.06 47.29 -8.93
C PHE A 49 -23.93 46.06 -9.82
N GLY A 50 -24.73 45.96 -10.87
CA GLY A 50 -24.67 44.83 -11.80
C GLY A 50 -23.33 44.73 -12.52
N PHE A 51 -22.69 45.89 -12.86
CA PHE A 51 -21.36 45.88 -13.45
C PHE A 51 -20.31 45.36 -12.46
N ALA A 52 -20.32 45.81 -11.20
CA ALA A 52 -19.44 45.33 -10.14
C ALA A 52 -19.62 43.81 -9.90
N LEU A 53 -20.86 43.34 -9.86
CA LEU A 53 -21.19 41.94 -9.68
C LEU A 53 -20.70 41.09 -10.87
N GLN A 54 -20.90 41.54 -12.11
CA GLN A 54 -20.38 40.86 -13.29
C GLN A 54 -18.86 40.81 -13.30
N LEU A 55 -18.17 41.89 -12.91
CA LEU A 55 -16.71 41.94 -12.78
C LEU A 55 -16.20 40.88 -11.79
N CYS A 56 -16.83 40.85 -10.60
CA CYS A 56 -16.46 39.89 -9.56
C CYS A 56 -16.74 38.45 -9.98
N ALA A 57 -17.87 38.16 -10.63
CA ALA A 57 -18.17 36.84 -11.14
C ALA A 57 -17.22 36.37 -12.26
N LEU A 58 -16.69 37.30 -13.06
CA LEU A 58 -15.64 37.00 -14.04
C LEU A 58 -14.28 36.77 -13.40
N ARG A 59 -13.98 37.38 -12.24
CA ARG A 59 -12.75 37.07 -11.48
C ARG A 59 -12.84 35.71 -10.82
N TYR A 60 -13.97 35.45 -10.15
CA TYR A 60 -14.29 34.21 -9.49
C TYR A 60 -15.80 34.02 -9.40
N PRO A 61 -16.34 32.88 -9.85
CA PRO A 61 -15.69 31.67 -10.37
C PRO A 61 -15.12 31.74 -11.78
N GLY A 62 -15.31 32.86 -12.52
CA GLY A 62 -14.77 33.04 -13.86
C GLY A 62 -15.83 32.86 -14.96
N ARG A 63 -17.10 32.87 -14.61
CA ARG A 63 -18.23 32.66 -15.52
C ARG A 63 -19.16 33.90 -15.61
N LEU A 64 -20.00 33.86 -16.61
CA LEU A 64 -21.09 34.81 -16.71
C LEU A 64 -22.24 34.42 -15.77
N LEU A 65 -22.89 35.42 -15.19
CA LEU A 65 -24.13 35.20 -14.45
C LEU A 65 -25.28 34.95 -15.43
N THR A 66 -26.16 34.02 -15.09
CA THR A 66 -27.36 33.76 -15.88
C THR A 66 -28.46 34.79 -15.59
N PRO A 67 -29.31 35.14 -16.56
CA PRO A 67 -30.47 36.01 -16.29
C PRO A 67 -31.37 35.36 -15.24
N GLY A 68 -31.73 36.14 -14.19
CA GLY A 68 -32.59 35.66 -13.10
C GLY A 68 -31.88 34.77 -12.06
N GLU A 69 -30.56 34.65 -12.11
CA GLU A 69 -29.78 33.91 -11.11
C GLU A 69 -29.92 34.53 -9.73
N VAL A 70 -30.17 33.70 -8.73
CA VAL A 70 -30.27 34.15 -7.33
C VAL A 70 -28.85 34.39 -6.78
N ILE A 71 -28.57 35.65 -6.46
CA ILE A 71 -27.27 36.03 -5.92
C ILE A 71 -27.28 35.89 -4.38
N PRO A 72 -26.27 35.19 -3.77
CA PRO A 72 -26.18 35.07 -2.32
C PRO A 72 -26.21 36.45 -1.63
N LEU A 73 -27.00 36.58 -0.56
CA LEU A 73 -27.13 37.83 0.19
C LEU A 73 -25.80 38.34 0.76
N ALA A 74 -24.88 37.42 1.11
CA ALA A 74 -23.54 37.78 1.55
C ALA A 74 -22.78 38.56 0.47
N VAL A 75 -22.83 38.09 -0.79
CA VAL A 75 -22.18 38.74 -1.94
C VAL A 75 -22.76 40.11 -2.20
N THR A 76 -24.12 40.24 -2.23
CA THR A 76 -24.75 41.51 -2.46
C THR A 76 -24.46 42.54 -1.38
N ARG A 77 -24.44 42.13 -0.10
CA ARG A 77 -24.05 43.01 1.02
C ARG A 77 -22.59 43.45 0.94
N PHE A 78 -21.69 42.49 0.63
CA PHE A 78 -20.27 42.77 0.54
C PHE A 78 -19.95 43.78 -0.57
N LEU A 79 -20.55 43.63 -1.75
CA LEU A 79 -20.35 44.56 -2.87
C LEU A 79 -21.04 45.89 -2.64
N ALA A 80 -22.28 45.89 -2.10
CA ALA A 80 -23.01 47.10 -1.79
C ALA A 80 -22.23 48.04 -0.87
N ALA A 81 -21.60 47.48 0.16
CA ALA A 81 -20.77 48.25 1.11
C ALA A 81 -19.58 48.94 0.42
N GLN A 82 -18.92 48.28 -0.55
CA GLN A 82 -17.78 48.86 -1.26
C GLN A 82 -18.15 49.97 -2.26
N ILE A 83 -19.32 49.86 -2.90
CA ILE A 83 -19.77 50.83 -3.92
C ILE A 83 -20.71 51.89 -3.38
N GLY A 84 -21.03 51.87 -2.07
CA GLY A 84 -21.89 52.82 -1.40
C GLY A 84 -23.38 52.76 -1.84
N LEU A 85 -23.86 51.54 -2.10
CA LEU A 85 -25.26 51.27 -2.53
C LEU A 85 -25.97 50.33 -1.55
N LYS A 86 -27.29 50.15 -1.75
CA LYS A 86 -28.05 49.16 -0.98
C LYS A 86 -28.17 47.84 -1.75
N PRO A 87 -28.23 46.67 -1.07
CA PRO A 87 -28.43 45.39 -1.74
C PRO A 87 -29.64 45.36 -2.70
N ASP A 88 -30.74 46.03 -2.34
CA ASP A 88 -31.94 46.08 -3.13
C ASP A 88 -31.80 46.86 -4.45
N ASP A 89 -30.77 47.72 -4.55
CA ASP A 89 -30.51 48.47 -5.80
C ASP A 89 -30.16 47.52 -6.97
N LEU A 90 -29.78 46.26 -6.71
CA LEU A 90 -29.55 45.27 -7.75
C LEU A 90 -30.82 44.86 -8.52
N ALA A 91 -32.00 44.93 -7.90
CA ALA A 91 -33.27 44.48 -8.50
C ALA A 91 -33.62 45.11 -9.85
N GLY A 92 -33.12 46.32 -10.11
CA GLY A 92 -33.29 47.01 -11.39
C GLY A 92 -32.26 46.68 -12.47
N TYR A 93 -31.32 45.81 -12.19
CA TYR A 93 -30.22 45.52 -13.12
C TYR A 93 -30.69 44.66 -14.30
N ALA A 94 -30.21 45.04 -15.47
CA ALA A 94 -30.43 44.32 -16.72
C ALA A 94 -31.89 44.02 -17.08
N THR A 95 -32.80 44.94 -16.73
CA THR A 95 -34.16 44.95 -17.25
C THR A 95 -34.20 45.01 -18.78
N ARG A 96 -33.11 45.50 -19.40
CA ARG A 96 -32.84 45.43 -20.84
C ARG A 96 -31.64 44.57 -21.11
N GLU A 97 -31.77 43.61 -21.98
CA GLU A 97 -30.70 42.68 -22.35
C GLU A 97 -29.49 43.38 -22.97
N GLU A 98 -29.73 44.45 -23.73
CA GLU A 98 -28.68 45.29 -24.33
C GLU A 98 -27.71 45.85 -23.29
N THR A 99 -28.16 46.32 -22.14
CA THR A 99 -27.31 46.84 -21.06
C THR A 99 -26.33 45.79 -20.53
N ARG A 100 -26.79 44.55 -20.46
CA ARG A 100 -25.94 43.43 -20.01
C ARG A 100 -24.87 43.11 -21.04
N HIS A 101 -25.23 43.13 -22.33
CA HIS A 101 -24.25 42.92 -23.41
C HIS A 101 -23.20 44.03 -23.48
N GLU A 102 -23.63 45.30 -23.33
CA GLU A 102 -22.71 46.44 -23.26
C GLU A 102 -21.75 46.34 -22.08
N HIS A 103 -22.25 45.96 -20.90
CA HIS A 103 -21.42 45.77 -19.72
C HIS A 103 -20.38 44.65 -19.94
N LEU A 104 -20.79 43.53 -20.52
CA LEU A 104 -19.90 42.44 -20.81
C LEU A 104 -18.83 42.81 -21.84
N ALA A 105 -19.20 43.54 -22.88
CA ALA A 105 -18.25 44.05 -23.88
C ALA A 105 -17.21 44.97 -23.23
N ALA A 106 -17.63 45.89 -22.38
CA ALA A 106 -16.76 46.80 -21.66
C ALA A 106 -15.83 46.06 -20.68
N LEU A 107 -16.35 45.06 -19.93
CA LEU A 107 -15.54 44.24 -19.02
C LEU A 107 -14.47 43.43 -19.79
N ARG A 108 -14.84 42.88 -20.93
CA ARG A 108 -13.92 42.14 -21.78
C ARG A 108 -12.78 43.01 -22.32
N GLU A 109 -13.14 44.20 -22.79
CA GLU A 109 -12.19 45.17 -23.32
C GLU A 109 -11.22 45.67 -22.24
N GLN A 110 -11.77 46.10 -21.09
CA GLN A 110 -10.98 46.71 -20.01
C GLN A 110 -10.14 45.73 -19.21
N TYR A 111 -10.61 44.49 -19.00
CA TYR A 111 -9.94 43.48 -18.17
C TYR A 111 -9.33 42.34 -18.99
N GLY A 112 -9.43 42.38 -20.33
CA GLY A 112 -8.82 41.40 -21.22
C GLY A 112 -9.46 40.01 -21.16
N HIS A 113 -10.75 39.93 -20.81
CA HIS A 113 -11.44 38.63 -20.79
C HIS A 113 -11.78 38.14 -22.19
N LEU A 114 -11.46 36.88 -22.47
CA LEU A 114 -11.69 36.21 -23.75
C LEU A 114 -12.91 35.29 -23.68
N MET A 115 -13.68 35.22 -24.77
CA MET A 115 -14.75 34.22 -24.88
C MET A 115 -14.14 32.84 -25.16
N PHE A 116 -14.74 31.78 -24.62
CA PHE A 116 -14.37 30.41 -24.97
C PHE A 116 -14.87 30.09 -26.40
N SER A 117 -14.12 30.56 -27.40
CA SER A 117 -14.45 30.40 -28.82
C SER A 117 -13.19 30.47 -29.70
N GLY A 118 -13.31 30.06 -30.95
CA GLY A 118 -12.26 30.21 -31.96
C GLY A 118 -10.94 29.51 -31.60
N ARG A 119 -9.82 30.23 -31.73
CA ARG A 119 -8.47 29.71 -31.48
C ARG A 119 -8.26 29.39 -30.00
N GLY A 120 -8.66 30.30 -29.09
CA GLY A 120 -8.48 30.10 -27.65
C GLY A 120 -9.16 28.83 -27.13
N ALA A 121 -10.36 28.54 -27.62
CA ALA A 121 -11.05 27.30 -27.27
C ALA A 121 -10.33 26.04 -27.80
N ARG A 122 -9.71 26.12 -28.97
CA ARG A 122 -8.91 25.01 -29.53
C ARG A 122 -7.65 24.77 -28.73
N ASP A 123 -6.95 25.85 -28.36
CA ASP A 123 -5.72 25.77 -27.58
C ASP A 123 -6.00 25.19 -26.17
N LEU A 124 -7.08 25.60 -25.51
CA LEU A 124 -7.51 25.06 -24.23
C LEU A 124 -7.94 23.59 -24.31
N LYS A 125 -8.58 23.17 -25.41
CA LYS A 125 -8.92 21.75 -25.62
C LYS A 125 -7.69 20.90 -25.84
N ALA A 126 -6.72 21.38 -26.61
CA ALA A 126 -5.44 20.68 -26.81
C ALA A 126 -4.70 20.54 -25.48
N TRP A 127 -4.59 21.62 -24.72
CA TRP A 127 -3.99 21.61 -23.39
C TRP A 127 -4.71 20.62 -22.45
N LEU A 128 -6.06 20.59 -22.47
CA LEU A 128 -6.86 19.66 -21.66
C LEU A 128 -6.55 18.20 -22.01
N GLN A 129 -6.37 17.88 -23.29
CA GLN A 129 -6.00 16.55 -23.73
C GLN A 129 -4.62 16.13 -23.24
N ASP A 130 -3.66 17.06 -23.18
CA ASP A 130 -2.30 16.77 -22.70
C ASP A 130 -2.29 16.48 -21.19
N VAL A 131 -3.02 17.28 -20.39
CA VAL A 131 -3.04 17.09 -18.94
C VAL A 131 -3.94 15.94 -18.48
N ALA A 132 -4.85 15.47 -19.35
CA ALA A 132 -5.78 14.39 -19.02
C ALA A 132 -5.12 13.05 -18.68
N GLU A 133 -3.91 12.77 -19.21
CA GLU A 133 -3.18 11.56 -18.86
C GLU A 133 -2.79 11.50 -17.38
N GLY A 134 -2.44 12.66 -16.79
CA GLY A 134 -2.08 12.80 -15.39
C GLY A 134 -3.25 13.05 -14.44
N ALA A 135 -4.47 13.26 -14.96
CA ALA A 135 -5.64 13.53 -14.13
C ALA A 135 -6.14 12.23 -13.45
N ARG A 136 -6.46 12.33 -12.16
CA ARG A 136 -6.92 11.18 -11.37
C ARG A 136 -8.41 10.92 -11.53
N SER A 137 -9.22 11.96 -11.69
CA SER A 137 -10.68 11.90 -11.79
C SER A 137 -11.22 12.98 -12.73
N ASN A 138 -12.52 12.91 -13.03
CA ASN A 138 -13.25 13.94 -13.76
C ASN A 138 -13.21 15.29 -13.03
N ASP A 139 -13.36 15.29 -11.70
CA ASP A 139 -13.28 16.48 -10.85
C ASP A 139 -11.89 17.13 -10.90
N ASP A 140 -10.83 16.34 -10.77
CA ASP A 140 -9.45 16.83 -10.87
C ASP A 140 -9.21 17.51 -12.23
N LEU A 141 -9.67 16.89 -13.31
CA LEU A 141 -9.52 17.45 -14.65
C LEU A 141 -10.36 18.71 -14.85
N ALA A 142 -11.60 18.73 -14.35
CA ALA A 142 -12.48 19.89 -14.42
C ALA A 142 -11.91 21.07 -13.62
N ARG A 143 -11.38 20.82 -12.43
CA ARG A 143 -10.71 21.83 -11.60
C ARG A 143 -9.52 22.46 -12.33
N ARG A 144 -8.63 21.63 -12.88
CA ARG A 144 -7.48 22.10 -13.67
C ARG A 144 -7.92 22.92 -14.89
N PHE A 145 -8.99 22.50 -15.57
CA PHE A 145 -9.54 23.24 -16.69
C PHE A 145 -10.09 24.62 -16.28
N VAL A 146 -10.83 24.69 -15.18
CA VAL A 146 -11.35 25.95 -14.63
C VAL A 146 -10.20 26.88 -14.20
N GLU A 147 -9.18 26.35 -13.53
CA GLU A 147 -7.98 27.10 -13.15
C GLU A 147 -7.23 27.66 -14.38
N GLN A 148 -7.07 26.84 -15.41
CA GLN A 148 -6.43 27.26 -16.65
C GLN A 148 -7.23 28.36 -17.38
N CYS A 149 -8.56 28.22 -17.43
CA CYS A 149 -9.43 29.26 -17.97
C CYS A 149 -9.28 30.58 -17.19
N ARG A 150 -9.23 30.53 -15.86
CA ARG A 150 -8.99 31.72 -15.01
C ARG A 150 -7.62 32.34 -15.29
N ALA A 151 -6.57 31.51 -15.36
CA ALA A 151 -5.20 31.97 -15.63
C ALA A 151 -5.07 32.67 -17.00
N THR A 152 -5.78 32.17 -18.01
CA THR A 152 -5.81 32.76 -19.35
C THR A 152 -6.90 33.83 -19.53
N ARG A 153 -7.60 34.22 -18.45
CA ARG A 153 -8.75 35.13 -18.47
C ARG A 153 -9.82 34.72 -19.48
N THR A 154 -9.98 33.43 -19.72
CA THR A 154 -11.03 32.91 -20.59
C THR A 154 -12.30 32.68 -19.78
N ILE A 155 -13.40 33.27 -20.22
CA ILE A 155 -14.70 33.09 -19.60
C ILE A 155 -15.13 31.63 -19.69
N LEU A 156 -15.46 31.02 -18.54
CA LEU A 156 -15.85 29.62 -18.47
C LEU A 156 -17.06 29.32 -19.36
N PRO A 157 -17.01 28.26 -20.17
CA PRO A 157 -18.19 27.77 -20.85
C PRO A 157 -19.19 27.14 -19.85
N GLY A 158 -20.40 26.86 -20.31
CA GLY A 158 -21.41 26.23 -19.45
C GLY A 158 -20.92 24.88 -18.89
N VAL A 159 -21.37 24.53 -17.69
CA VAL A 159 -20.95 23.33 -16.94
C VAL A 159 -21.01 22.05 -17.79
N THR A 160 -22.11 21.86 -18.51
CA THR A 160 -22.29 20.68 -19.40
C THR A 160 -21.25 20.60 -20.54
N ILE A 161 -20.74 21.76 -20.98
CA ILE A 161 -19.67 21.80 -21.98
C ILE A 161 -18.36 21.37 -21.36
N ILE A 162 -18.06 21.83 -20.13
CA ILE A 162 -16.84 21.46 -19.40
C ILE A 162 -16.86 19.96 -19.11
N GLU A 163 -17.95 19.43 -18.59
CA GLU A 163 -18.11 17.99 -18.33
C GLU A 163 -17.86 17.15 -19.58
N ARG A 164 -18.45 17.54 -20.70
CA ARG A 164 -18.23 16.84 -21.98
C ARG A 164 -16.77 16.91 -22.42
N LEU A 165 -16.15 18.08 -22.32
CA LEU A 165 -14.74 18.25 -22.70
C LEU A 165 -13.81 17.39 -21.84
N CYS A 166 -14.07 17.32 -20.54
CA CYS A 166 -13.30 16.48 -19.62
C CYS A 166 -13.49 15.00 -19.93
N ALA A 167 -14.73 14.54 -20.15
CA ALA A 167 -15.02 13.16 -20.54
C ALA A 167 -14.31 12.76 -21.84
N ASP A 168 -14.46 13.59 -22.88
CA ASP A 168 -13.82 13.34 -24.18
C ASP A 168 -12.29 13.30 -24.05
N ALA A 169 -11.71 14.19 -23.24
CA ALA A 169 -10.25 14.23 -23.02
C ALA A 169 -9.75 12.99 -22.26
N LEU A 170 -10.48 12.53 -21.24
CA LEU A 170 -10.14 11.33 -20.49
C LEU A 170 -10.21 10.07 -21.36
N VAL A 171 -11.28 9.91 -22.14
CA VAL A 171 -11.41 8.77 -23.09
C VAL A 171 -10.27 8.79 -24.11
N ALA A 172 -9.93 9.96 -24.64
CA ALA A 172 -8.80 10.09 -25.56
C ALA A 172 -7.46 9.75 -24.91
N ALA A 173 -7.25 10.18 -23.65
CA ALA A 173 -6.05 9.86 -22.87
C ALA A 173 -5.94 8.34 -22.61
N GLU A 174 -7.03 7.68 -22.24
CA GLU A 174 -7.09 6.23 -22.04
C GLU A 174 -6.69 5.49 -23.31
N ARG A 175 -7.30 5.83 -24.44
CA ARG A 175 -6.95 5.20 -25.74
C ARG A 175 -5.48 5.41 -26.10
N ARG A 176 -4.91 6.61 -25.86
CA ARG A 176 -3.48 6.85 -26.10
C ARG A 176 -2.58 5.98 -25.23
N ILE A 177 -2.94 5.82 -23.94
CA ILE A 177 -2.21 4.95 -23.01
C ILE A 177 -2.31 3.49 -23.45
N GLU A 178 -3.51 3.00 -23.78
CA GLU A 178 -3.76 1.65 -24.25
C GLU A 178 -2.95 1.34 -25.53
N SER A 179 -3.01 2.21 -26.54
CA SER A 179 -2.24 2.07 -27.76
C SER A 179 -0.72 2.17 -27.53
N ARG A 180 -0.28 3.01 -26.58
CA ARG A 180 1.13 3.11 -26.21
C ARG A 180 1.64 1.81 -25.59
N ILE A 181 0.88 1.21 -24.67
CA ILE A 181 1.22 -0.09 -24.07
C ILE A 181 1.24 -1.17 -25.14
N ALA A 182 0.16 -1.31 -25.91
CA ALA A 182 0.06 -2.30 -26.99
C ALA A 182 1.18 -2.14 -28.03
N GLY A 183 1.52 -0.91 -28.42
CA GLY A 183 2.56 -0.62 -29.39
C GLY A 183 3.99 -0.99 -28.96
N ARG A 184 4.21 -1.19 -27.64
CA ARG A 184 5.51 -1.62 -27.08
C ARG A 184 5.66 -3.14 -26.98
N LEU A 185 4.58 -3.89 -27.22
CA LEU A 185 4.60 -5.34 -27.20
C LEU A 185 5.03 -5.87 -28.58
N ASP A 186 5.94 -6.83 -28.60
CA ASP A 186 6.24 -7.58 -29.82
C ASP A 186 5.11 -8.57 -30.17
N ASP A 187 5.15 -9.12 -31.37
CA ASP A 187 4.09 -10.01 -31.85
C ASP A 187 4.02 -11.31 -31.06
N ALA A 188 5.16 -11.81 -30.55
CA ALA A 188 5.18 -13.02 -29.73
C ALA A 188 4.47 -12.79 -28.38
N THR A 189 4.77 -11.68 -27.72
CA THR A 189 4.11 -11.27 -26.46
C THR A 189 2.62 -11.01 -26.68
N ARG A 190 2.21 -10.31 -27.76
CA ARG A 190 0.79 -10.08 -28.10
C ARG A 190 0.03 -11.39 -28.24
N ASN A 191 0.58 -12.31 -29.05
CA ASN A 191 -0.04 -13.63 -29.27
C ASN A 191 -0.11 -14.43 -27.97
N GLY A 192 0.94 -14.39 -27.13
CA GLY A 192 0.96 -15.03 -25.82
C GLY A 192 -0.10 -14.48 -24.87
N LEU A 193 -0.30 -13.15 -24.85
CA LEU A 193 -1.33 -12.51 -24.05
C LEU A 193 -2.74 -12.89 -24.52
N ASP A 194 -3.00 -12.86 -25.82
CA ASP A 194 -4.31 -13.26 -26.38
C ASP A 194 -4.60 -14.75 -26.15
N ALA A 195 -3.58 -15.61 -26.17
CA ALA A 195 -3.71 -17.04 -25.86
C ALA A 195 -4.15 -17.31 -24.42
N LEU A 196 -3.96 -16.39 -23.48
CA LEU A 196 -4.46 -16.53 -22.10
C LEU A 196 -5.99 -16.64 -22.04
N LEU A 197 -6.68 -16.08 -23.00
CA LEU A 197 -8.15 -16.03 -23.05
C LEU A 197 -8.76 -17.28 -23.69
N THR A 198 -7.95 -18.19 -24.22
CA THR A 198 -8.41 -19.45 -24.79
C THR A 198 -8.45 -20.55 -23.71
N GLU A 199 -9.32 -21.54 -23.90
CA GLU A 199 -9.35 -22.72 -23.05
C GLU A 199 -8.12 -23.60 -23.29
N ASP A 200 -7.60 -24.20 -22.20
CA ASP A 200 -6.54 -25.21 -22.35
C ASP A 200 -7.08 -26.46 -23.08
N ALA A 201 -6.27 -27.05 -23.92
CA ALA A 201 -6.59 -28.31 -24.54
C ALA A 201 -6.74 -29.41 -23.46
N GLY A 202 -7.99 -29.72 -23.10
CA GLY A 202 -8.35 -30.71 -22.08
C GLY A 202 -8.78 -30.14 -20.72
N GLY A 203 -8.82 -28.80 -20.55
CA GLY A 203 -9.27 -28.11 -19.33
C GLY A 203 -10.60 -27.39 -19.50
N SER A 204 -11.32 -27.18 -18.40
CA SER A 204 -12.55 -26.39 -18.37
C SER A 204 -12.31 -24.91 -18.05
N VAL A 205 -11.04 -24.50 -17.83
CA VAL A 205 -10.67 -23.18 -17.31
C VAL A 205 -9.61 -22.55 -18.22
N THR A 206 -9.81 -21.28 -18.59
CA THR A 206 -8.82 -20.52 -19.36
C THR A 206 -7.54 -20.25 -18.57
N ARG A 207 -6.41 -20.07 -19.26
CA ARG A 207 -5.14 -19.68 -18.62
C ARG A 207 -5.28 -18.39 -17.82
N PHE A 208 -6.08 -17.45 -18.28
CA PHE A 208 -6.39 -16.21 -17.58
C PHE A 208 -7.01 -16.46 -16.20
N VAL A 209 -8.01 -17.33 -16.11
CA VAL A 209 -8.66 -17.67 -14.83
C VAL A 209 -7.71 -18.46 -13.93
N TRP A 210 -6.96 -19.42 -14.50
CA TRP A 210 -5.97 -20.21 -13.75
C TRP A 210 -4.88 -19.33 -13.14
N LEU A 211 -4.37 -18.32 -13.86
CA LEU A 211 -3.36 -17.38 -13.37
C LEU A 211 -3.88 -16.46 -12.27
N ARG A 212 -5.17 -16.11 -12.28
CA ARG A 212 -5.77 -15.21 -11.30
C ARG A 212 -6.04 -15.88 -9.95
N GLN A 213 -6.20 -17.21 -9.92
CA GLN A 213 -6.58 -17.97 -8.74
C GLN A 213 -5.35 -18.58 -8.06
N PHE A 214 -4.70 -17.83 -7.18
CA PHE A 214 -3.62 -18.35 -6.34
C PHE A 214 -3.59 -17.67 -4.97
N GLU A 215 -3.08 -18.41 -3.99
CA GLU A 215 -2.84 -17.95 -2.62
C GLU A 215 -1.53 -18.54 -2.11
N ALA A 216 -0.93 -17.87 -1.12
CA ALA A 216 0.25 -18.39 -0.43
C ALA A 216 -0.09 -19.70 0.31
N GLY A 217 0.66 -20.75 0.01
CA GLY A 217 0.43 -22.10 0.52
C GLY A 217 1.11 -22.39 1.85
N GLN A 218 1.10 -23.68 2.24
CA GLN A 218 1.69 -24.15 3.49
C GLN A 218 2.62 -25.36 3.31
N ASN A 219 2.77 -25.85 2.10
CA ASN A 219 3.55 -27.05 1.80
C ASN A 219 4.26 -26.97 0.44
N SER A 220 5.11 -27.94 0.14
CA SER A 220 5.89 -27.97 -1.09
C SER A 220 5.07 -28.19 -2.36
N ALA A 221 3.87 -28.78 -2.29
CA ALA A 221 3.00 -28.93 -3.44
C ALA A 221 2.37 -27.60 -3.83
N ASP A 222 1.91 -26.82 -2.84
CA ASP A 222 1.42 -25.44 -3.04
C ASP A 222 2.51 -24.57 -3.67
N MET A 223 3.73 -24.65 -3.13
CA MET A 223 4.88 -23.93 -3.67
C MET A 223 5.12 -24.25 -5.14
N ASN A 224 5.10 -25.52 -5.52
CA ASN A 224 5.33 -25.92 -6.91
C ASN A 224 4.22 -25.41 -7.86
N ARG A 225 2.97 -25.32 -7.38
CA ARG A 225 1.88 -24.71 -8.15
C ARG A 225 2.07 -23.21 -8.38
N LEU A 226 2.62 -22.50 -7.38
CA LEU A 226 2.96 -21.09 -7.53
C LEU A 226 4.12 -20.89 -8.51
N LEU A 227 5.16 -21.72 -8.40
CA LEU A 227 6.32 -21.69 -9.29
C LEU A 227 5.94 -21.99 -10.74
N GLU A 228 5.04 -22.93 -10.97
CA GLU A 228 4.53 -23.25 -12.32
C GLU A 228 3.88 -22.01 -12.96
N ARG A 229 3.06 -21.27 -12.19
CA ARG A 229 2.44 -20.04 -12.68
C ARG A 229 3.47 -18.93 -12.95
N LEU A 230 4.43 -18.75 -12.03
CA LEU A 230 5.47 -17.74 -12.21
C LEU A 230 6.31 -18.00 -13.46
N GLU A 231 6.78 -19.23 -13.63
CA GLU A 231 7.57 -19.64 -14.81
C GLU A 231 6.78 -19.47 -16.11
N PHE A 232 5.48 -19.80 -16.10
CA PHE A 232 4.60 -19.57 -17.24
C PHE A 232 4.54 -18.07 -17.59
N LEU A 233 4.35 -17.18 -16.59
CA LEU A 233 4.31 -15.74 -16.82
C LEU A 233 5.66 -15.19 -17.30
N GLN A 234 6.77 -15.71 -16.80
CA GLN A 234 8.11 -15.34 -17.28
C GLN A 234 8.31 -15.76 -18.76
N GLY A 235 7.77 -16.92 -19.14
CA GLY A 235 7.82 -17.41 -20.51
C GLY A 235 7.08 -16.55 -21.54
N LEU A 236 6.18 -15.64 -21.11
CA LEU A 236 5.51 -14.69 -22.00
C LEU A 236 6.43 -13.56 -22.53
N GLY A 237 7.64 -13.40 -21.96
CA GLY A 237 8.62 -12.40 -22.39
C GLY A 237 8.23 -10.95 -22.08
N LEU A 238 7.13 -10.72 -21.36
CA LEU A 238 6.66 -9.37 -21.02
C LEU A 238 7.56 -8.74 -19.95
N ASN A 239 8.02 -7.51 -20.23
CA ASN A 239 8.84 -6.74 -19.31
C ASN A 239 8.16 -5.43 -18.91
N GLU A 240 8.62 -4.80 -17.81
CA GLU A 240 8.05 -3.58 -17.23
C GLU A 240 8.23 -2.35 -18.11
N ALA A 241 9.14 -2.37 -19.07
CA ALA A 241 9.31 -1.30 -20.05
C ALA A 241 8.03 -1.04 -20.87
N ALA A 242 7.15 -2.03 -20.98
CA ALA A 242 5.82 -1.86 -21.60
C ALA A 242 4.99 -0.79 -20.90
N LEU A 243 5.13 -0.63 -19.58
CA LEU A 243 4.38 0.34 -18.77
C LEU A 243 5.17 1.64 -18.49
N ALA A 244 6.36 1.81 -19.06
CA ALA A 244 7.19 3.00 -18.81
C ALA A 244 6.44 4.31 -19.13
N GLY A 245 6.43 5.26 -18.18
CA GLY A 245 5.77 6.56 -18.34
C GLY A 245 4.23 6.51 -18.30
N VAL A 246 3.64 5.37 -17.96
CA VAL A 246 2.20 5.27 -17.67
C VAL A 246 1.98 5.69 -16.21
N PRO A 247 1.06 6.64 -15.94
CA PRO A 247 0.79 7.07 -14.57
C PRO A 247 0.30 5.91 -13.67
N PRO A 248 0.76 5.83 -12.40
CA PRO A 248 0.41 4.70 -11.51
C PRO A 248 -1.10 4.48 -11.31
N HIS A 249 -1.89 5.57 -11.24
CA HIS A 249 -3.35 5.48 -11.10
C HIS A 249 -4.03 4.86 -12.33
N ARG A 250 -3.46 5.05 -13.54
CA ARG A 250 -3.94 4.42 -14.78
C ARG A 250 -3.61 2.94 -14.82
N ILE A 251 -2.41 2.56 -14.38
CA ILE A 251 -2.04 1.14 -14.20
C ILE A 251 -3.00 0.48 -13.20
N ALA A 252 -3.25 1.14 -12.06
CA ALA A 252 -4.19 0.63 -11.06
C ALA A 252 -5.62 0.47 -11.60
N ARG A 253 -6.07 1.37 -12.49
CA ARG A 253 -7.38 1.27 -13.15
C ARG A 253 -7.44 0.07 -14.10
N LEU A 254 -6.45 -0.09 -14.99
CA LEU A 254 -6.36 -1.24 -15.91
C LEU A 254 -6.29 -2.57 -15.13
N ARG A 255 -5.56 -2.62 -14.02
CA ARG A 255 -5.51 -3.77 -13.12
C ARG A 255 -6.89 -4.12 -12.59
N ARG A 256 -7.62 -3.14 -12.01
CA ARG A 256 -8.98 -3.35 -11.47
C ARG A 256 -9.94 -3.86 -12.55
N GLN A 257 -9.84 -3.34 -13.78
CA GLN A 257 -10.64 -3.84 -14.90
C GLN A 257 -10.33 -5.31 -15.18
N GLY A 258 -9.06 -5.69 -15.26
CA GLY A 258 -8.67 -7.08 -15.49
C GLY A 258 -9.06 -8.02 -14.34
N GLU A 259 -9.10 -7.53 -13.09
CA GLU A 259 -9.58 -8.32 -11.94
C GLU A 259 -11.09 -8.61 -12.01
N ARG A 260 -11.86 -7.74 -12.67
CA ARG A 260 -13.32 -7.84 -12.75
C ARG A 260 -13.81 -8.58 -13.99
N TYR A 261 -13.15 -8.41 -15.14
CA TYR A 261 -13.58 -9.02 -16.39
C TYR A 261 -13.39 -10.53 -16.39
N PHE A 262 -14.33 -11.21 -17.05
CA PHE A 262 -14.16 -12.62 -17.43
C PHE A 262 -13.38 -12.71 -18.75
N ALA A 263 -12.82 -13.88 -19.04
CA ALA A 263 -12.08 -14.10 -20.28
C ALA A 263 -12.94 -13.86 -21.54
N GLY A 264 -14.27 -14.10 -21.46
CA GLY A 264 -15.22 -13.79 -22.52
C GLY A 264 -15.31 -12.30 -22.80
N ASP A 265 -15.52 -11.49 -21.75
CA ASP A 265 -15.64 -10.04 -21.86
C ASP A 265 -14.39 -9.41 -22.47
N LEU A 266 -13.20 -9.89 -22.06
CA LEU A 266 -11.93 -9.40 -22.60
C LEU A 266 -11.75 -9.71 -24.10
N ARG A 267 -12.33 -10.82 -24.61
CA ARG A 267 -12.29 -11.14 -26.05
C ARG A 267 -13.08 -10.12 -26.88
N ASP A 268 -14.14 -9.57 -26.32
CA ASP A 268 -15.03 -8.62 -27.00
C ASP A 268 -14.51 -7.17 -26.98
N ILE A 269 -13.50 -6.87 -26.14
CA ILE A 269 -12.88 -5.55 -26.07
C ILE A 269 -11.92 -5.31 -27.24
N SER A 270 -11.74 -4.04 -27.63
CA SER A 270 -10.77 -3.64 -28.69
C SER A 270 -9.36 -4.17 -28.40
N GLY A 271 -8.60 -4.52 -29.46
CA GLY A 271 -7.31 -5.18 -29.35
C GLY A 271 -6.31 -4.44 -28.44
N ASP A 272 -6.12 -3.13 -28.65
CA ASP A 272 -5.17 -2.32 -27.86
C ASP A 272 -5.55 -2.28 -26.38
N ARG A 273 -6.82 -2.05 -26.07
CA ARG A 273 -7.32 -2.02 -24.70
C ARG A 273 -7.19 -3.38 -24.03
N ARG A 274 -7.56 -4.46 -24.75
CA ARG A 274 -7.41 -5.83 -24.27
C ARG A 274 -5.96 -6.15 -23.93
N LEU A 275 -5.04 -5.87 -24.84
CA LEU A 275 -3.61 -6.10 -24.65
C LEU A 275 -3.06 -5.27 -23.48
N ALA A 276 -3.47 -4.01 -23.34
CA ALA A 276 -3.06 -3.17 -22.22
C ALA A 276 -3.52 -3.74 -20.88
N ILE A 277 -4.78 -4.18 -20.77
CA ILE A 277 -5.31 -4.81 -19.55
C ILE A 277 -4.53 -6.09 -19.23
N LEU A 278 -4.35 -6.98 -20.23
CA LEU A 278 -3.64 -8.24 -20.03
C LEU A 278 -2.18 -8.03 -19.64
N ALA A 279 -1.48 -7.07 -20.27
CA ALA A 279 -0.11 -6.74 -19.93
C ALA A 279 0.02 -6.27 -18.47
N VAL A 280 -0.87 -5.38 -18.04
CA VAL A 280 -0.90 -4.93 -16.65
C VAL A 280 -1.19 -6.10 -15.71
N CYS A 281 -2.19 -6.95 -15.99
CA CYS A 281 -2.52 -8.09 -15.15
C CYS A 281 -1.35 -9.08 -15.03
N VAL A 282 -0.67 -9.40 -16.12
CA VAL A 282 0.47 -10.34 -16.13
C VAL A 282 1.61 -9.81 -15.25
N LEU A 283 1.97 -8.53 -15.36
CA LEU A 283 3.03 -7.94 -14.54
C LEU A 283 2.64 -7.90 -13.06
N GLU A 284 1.38 -7.57 -12.76
CA GLU A 284 0.83 -7.59 -11.41
C GLU A 284 0.81 -8.99 -10.79
N TRP A 285 0.36 -10.00 -11.56
CA TRP A 285 0.36 -11.38 -11.08
C TRP A 285 1.76 -11.92 -10.88
N ARG A 286 2.73 -11.54 -11.73
CA ARG A 286 4.14 -11.89 -11.54
C ARG A 286 4.67 -11.39 -10.19
N SER A 287 4.39 -10.12 -9.87
CA SER A 287 4.75 -9.53 -8.59
C SER A 287 4.04 -10.22 -7.41
N ALA A 288 2.73 -10.43 -7.51
CA ALA A 288 1.95 -11.07 -6.46
C ALA A 288 2.32 -12.56 -6.25
N LEU A 289 2.68 -13.28 -7.32
CA LEU A 289 3.18 -14.65 -7.22
C LEU A 289 4.55 -14.71 -6.55
N ALA A 290 5.46 -13.78 -6.86
CA ALA A 290 6.74 -13.68 -6.18
C ALA A 290 6.54 -13.46 -4.66
N ASP A 291 5.62 -12.57 -4.28
CA ASP A 291 5.25 -12.36 -2.88
C ASP A 291 4.68 -13.64 -2.23
N ALA A 292 3.75 -14.32 -2.90
CA ALA A 292 3.13 -15.55 -2.40
C ALA A 292 4.13 -16.71 -2.26
N ILE A 293 5.14 -16.77 -3.13
CA ILE A 293 6.24 -17.75 -3.06
C ILE A 293 7.08 -17.50 -1.82
N VAL A 294 7.50 -16.25 -1.55
CA VAL A 294 8.27 -15.92 -0.34
C VAL A 294 7.45 -16.18 0.92
N GLU A 295 6.16 -15.83 0.95
CA GLU A 295 5.27 -16.16 2.07
C GLU A 295 5.11 -17.66 2.29
N THR A 296 4.98 -18.43 1.21
CA THR A 296 4.89 -19.89 1.29
C THR A 296 6.17 -20.47 1.87
N HIS A 297 7.33 -19.96 1.42
CA HIS A 297 8.63 -20.32 1.98
C HIS A 297 8.70 -20.00 3.49
N ASP A 298 8.30 -18.80 3.88
CA ASP A 298 8.24 -18.37 5.29
C ASP A 298 7.41 -19.33 6.14
N ARG A 299 6.23 -19.73 5.66
CA ARG A 299 5.32 -20.65 6.35
C ARG A 299 5.92 -22.07 6.48
N ILE A 300 6.58 -22.57 5.42
CA ILE A 300 7.23 -23.88 5.43
C ILE A 300 8.39 -23.91 6.43
N VAL A 301 9.26 -22.89 6.42
CA VAL A 301 10.36 -22.74 7.38
C VAL A 301 9.80 -22.62 8.81
N GLY A 302 8.80 -21.77 9.02
CA GLY A 302 8.15 -21.61 10.31
C GLY A 302 7.52 -22.90 10.84
N LYS A 303 6.89 -23.70 9.97
CA LYS A 303 6.33 -25.02 10.32
C LYS A 303 7.45 -25.99 10.71
N THR A 304 8.52 -26.05 9.94
CA THR A 304 9.68 -26.91 10.22
C THR A 304 10.31 -26.56 11.57
N TRP A 305 10.44 -25.28 11.88
CA TRP A 305 10.92 -24.82 13.18
C TRP A 305 10.03 -25.25 14.34
N ARG A 306 8.71 -25.05 14.22
CA ARG A 306 7.74 -25.46 15.27
C ARG A 306 7.77 -26.96 15.52
N GLU A 307 7.84 -27.77 14.46
CA GLU A 307 7.96 -29.21 14.58
C GLU A 307 9.29 -29.64 15.24
N ALA A 308 10.40 -29.00 14.89
CA ALA A 308 11.70 -29.24 15.51
C ALA A 308 11.68 -28.89 17.00
N LYS A 309 11.09 -27.73 17.34
CA LYS A 309 10.92 -27.31 18.74
C LYS A 309 10.05 -28.30 19.52
N SER A 310 8.88 -28.68 18.98
CA SER A 310 7.97 -29.64 19.64
C SER A 310 8.65 -30.99 19.89
N ARG A 311 9.47 -31.47 18.97
CA ARG A 311 10.25 -32.70 19.18
C ARG A 311 11.33 -32.54 20.26
N CYS A 312 11.98 -31.39 20.31
CA CYS A 312 12.96 -31.08 21.34
C CYS A 312 12.29 -31.03 22.72
N ASP A 313 11.14 -30.32 22.82
CA ASP A 313 10.38 -30.19 24.06
C ASP A 313 9.86 -31.55 24.55
N ALA A 314 9.34 -32.42 23.67
CA ALA A 314 8.85 -33.75 24.03
C ALA A 314 10.00 -34.63 24.59
N ARG A 315 11.18 -34.63 23.90
CA ARG A 315 12.35 -35.37 24.40
C ARG A 315 12.85 -34.82 25.74
N ALA A 316 12.78 -33.51 25.94
CA ALA A 316 13.17 -32.89 27.20
C ALA A 316 12.22 -33.30 28.35
N GLU A 317 10.92 -33.45 28.11
CA GLU A 317 9.95 -33.91 29.10
C GLU A 317 10.19 -35.39 29.45
N ASP A 318 10.40 -36.25 28.44
CA ASP A 318 10.78 -37.65 28.66
C ASP A 318 12.10 -37.77 29.46
N ALA A 319 13.10 -36.94 29.12
CA ALA A 319 14.36 -36.90 29.83
C ALA A 319 14.24 -36.42 31.28
N LYS A 320 13.36 -35.45 31.56
CA LYS A 320 13.06 -34.99 32.94
C LYS A 320 12.45 -36.08 33.79
N ALA A 321 11.49 -36.84 33.22
CA ALA A 321 10.91 -37.98 33.92
C ALA A 321 11.96 -39.05 34.26
N ALA A 322 12.77 -39.45 33.27
CA ALA A 322 13.86 -40.42 33.47
C ALA A 322 14.97 -39.90 34.42
N LEU A 323 15.25 -38.59 34.42
CA LEU A 323 16.23 -37.99 35.33
C LEU A 323 15.79 -38.10 36.78
N LYS A 324 14.48 -37.98 37.10
CA LYS A 324 13.98 -38.18 38.45
C LYS A 324 14.29 -39.57 38.99
N ASP A 325 14.05 -40.63 38.20
CA ASP A 325 14.33 -42.00 38.57
C ASP A 325 15.84 -42.26 38.70
N THR A 326 16.63 -41.64 37.78
CA THR A 326 18.09 -41.69 37.82
C THR A 326 18.64 -41.02 39.08
N LEU A 327 18.12 -39.86 39.48
CA LEU A 327 18.52 -39.17 40.73
C LEU A 327 18.15 -39.97 41.98
N GLN A 328 16.98 -40.64 42.02
CA GLN A 328 16.62 -41.51 43.11
C GLN A 328 17.60 -42.70 43.21
N SER A 329 17.97 -43.27 42.06
CA SER A 329 18.95 -44.34 42.01
C SER A 329 20.34 -43.88 42.47
N PHE A 330 20.75 -42.66 42.13
CA PHE A 330 22.00 -42.07 42.63
C PHE A 330 21.93 -41.83 44.14
N ALA A 331 20.85 -41.28 44.65
CA ALA A 331 20.69 -41.03 46.07
C ALA A 331 20.74 -42.35 46.87
N SER A 332 20.01 -43.39 46.45
CA SER A 332 20.03 -44.71 47.11
C SER A 332 21.42 -45.32 47.13
N ARG A 333 22.13 -45.26 46.02
CA ARG A 333 23.52 -45.79 45.94
C ARG A 333 24.53 -44.96 46.70
N GLY A 334 24.34 -43.63 46.67
CA GLY A 334 25.13 -42.71 47.48
C GLY A 334 24.98 -42.97 48.96
N SER A 335 23.75 -43.23 49.44
CA SER A 335 23.50 -43.62 50.83
C SER A 335 24.19 -44.95 51.19
N ALA A 336 24.06 -45.98 50.34
CA ALA A 336 24.74 -47.26 50.58
C ALA A 336 26.28 -47.15 50.61
N LEU A 337 26.85 -46.28 49.79
CA LEU A 337 28.29 -46.00 49.81
C LEU A 337 28.72 -45.24 51.08
N LEU A 338 27.88 -44.31 51.57
CA LEU A 338 28.13 -43.56 52.81
C LEU A 338 28.04 -44.49 54.03
N GLU A 339 26.99 -45.32 54.13
CA GLU A 339 26.85 -46.34 55.17
C GLU A 339 28.04 -47.29 55.22
N ALA A 340 28.46 -47.81 54.04
CA ALA A 340 29.63 -48.68 53.96
C ALA A 340 30.93 -47.96 54.39
N HIS A 341 31.07 -46.66 54.14
CA HIS A 341 32.19 -45.85 54.60
C HIS A 341 32.20 -45.67 56.12
N GLU A 342 31.03 -45.45 56.73
CA GLU A 342 30.88 -45.36 58.18
C GLU A 342 31.22 -46.69 58.87
N ASP A 343 30.84 -47.79 58.25
CA ASP A 343 31.16 -49.16 58.71
C ASP A 343 32.61 -49.57 58.40
N ARG A 344 33.46 -48.68 57.82
CA ARG A 344 34.83 -48.92 57.41
C ARG A 344 35.01 -50.13 56.46
N ALA A 345 34.02 -50.40 55.63
CA ALA A 345 34.10 -51.46 54.59
C ALA A 345 35.11 -51.05 53.48
N SER A 346 35.66 -52.08 52.81
CA SER A 346 36.54 -51.84 51.66
C SER A 346 35.76 -51.18 50.50
N LEU A 347 36.44 -50.44 49.63
CA LEU A 347 35.77 -49.76 48.48
C LEU A 347 35.05 -50.77 47.58
N GLU A 348 35.59 -51.96 47.41
CA GLU A 348 34.98 -53.02 46.60
C GLU A 348 33.71 -53.61 47.24
N GLU A 349 33.70 -53.77 48.53
CA GLU A 349 32.48 -54.18 49.27
C GLU A 349 31.43 -53.09 49.25
N ALA A 350 31.82 -51.86 49.46
CA ALA A 350 30.88 -50.67 49.35
C ALA A 350 30.27 -50.57 47.97
N VAL A 351 31.03 -50.68 46.91
CA VAL A 351 30.52 -50.65 45.53
C VAL A 351 29.69 -51.90 45.21
N GLY A 352 30.08 -53.09 45.74
CA GLY A 352 29.28 -54.27 45.60
C GLY A 352 27.90 -54.17 46.22
N ASN A 353 27.79 -53.60 47.43
CA ASN A 353 26.54 -53.32 48.11
C ASN A 353 25.70 -52.26 47.38
N ALA A 354 26.35 -51.32 46.68
CA ALA A 354 25.68 -50.30 45.84
C ALA A 354 25.29 -50.84 44.43
N GLY A 355 25.37 -52.14 44.18
CA GLY A 355 24.96 -52.76 42.90
C GLY A 355 26.07 -53.01 41.89
N GLY A 356 27.35 -52.82 42.28
CA GLY A 356 28.55 -53.13 41.48
C GLY A 356 28.97 -52.06 40.48
N TRP A 357 30.22 -52.14 40.06
CA TRP A 357 30.84 -51.17 39.14
C TRP A 357 30.12 -51.01 37.80
N VAL A 358 29.64 -52.13 37.23
CA VAL A 358 28.93 -52.10 35.94
C VAL A 358 27.65 -51.25 36.01
N SER A 359 26.90 -51.45 37.08
CA SER A 359 25.65 -50.72 37.30
C SER A 359 25.89 -49.25 37.62
N LEU A 360 26.94 -48.92 38.38
CA LEU A 360 27.32 -47.55 38.68
C LEU A 360 27.77 -46.80 37.42
N LYS A 361 28.62 -47.45 36.58
CA LYS A 361 29.03 -46.88 35.26
C LYS A 361 27.82 -46.65 34.35
N GLY A 362 26.88 -47.59 34.29
CA GLY A 362 25.64 -47.43 33.52
C GLY A 362 24.82 -46.27 33.99
N LEU A 363 24.68 -46.07 35.31
CA LEU A 363 23.96 -44.96 35.88
C LEU A 363 24.59 -43.60 35.55
N VAL A 364 25.92 -43.50 35.64
CA VAL A 364 26.66 -42.27 35.26
C VAL A 364 26.49 -41.97 33.78
N ALA A 365 26.58 -42.98 32.89
CA ALA A 365 26.37 -42.80 31.45
C ALA A 365 24.94 -42.34 31.13
N THR A 366 23.94 -42.96 31.80
CA THR A 366 22.54 -42.55 31.65
C THR A 366 22.32 -41.10 32.10
N ALA A 367 22.86 -40.70 33.25
CA ALA A 367 22.74 -39.33 33.76
C ALA A 367 23.39 -38.32 32.79
N ALA A 368 24.56 -38.62 32.25
CA ALA A 368 25.23 -37.78 31.27
C ALA A 368 24.37 -37.63 29.99
N GLN A 369 23.83 -38.72 29.47
CA GLN A 369 22.97 -38.73 28.29
C GLN A 369 21.67 -37.92 28.51
N LEU A 370 21.05 -38.06 29.68
CA LEU A 370 19.84 -37.29 30.02
C LEU A 370 20.17 -35.79 30.13
N THR A 371 21.29 -35.43 30.71
CA THR A 371 21.76 -34.05 30.81
C THR A 371 21.98 -33.43 29.42
N ASP A 372 22.62 -34.16 28.51
CA ASP A 372 22.82 -33.74 27.12
C ASP A 372 21.49 -33.57 26.39
N THR A 373 20.53 -34.47 26.63
CA THR A 373 19.19 -34.39 26.04
C THR A 373 18.45 -33.14 26.53
N LEU A 374 18.55 -32.79 27.81
CA LEU A 374 17.94 -31.57 28.38
C LEU A 374 18.59 -30.28 27.87
N ALA A 375 19.87 -30.35 27.51
CA ALA A 375 20.62 -29.23 26.93
C ALA A 375 20.45 -29.13 25.39
N ALA A 376 19.70 -30.05 24.77
CA ALA A 376 19.54 -30.10 23.33
C ALA A 376 18.87 -28.85 22.75
N ASP A 377 19.38 -28.43 21.58
CA ASP A 377 18.82 -27.28 20.84
C ASP A 377 17.83 -27.80 19.75
N PRO A 378 16.67 -27.12 19.53
CA PRO A 378 15.77 -27.46 18.43
C PRO A 378 16.46 -27.59 17.06
N LEU A 379 17.58 -26.89 16.83
CA LEU A 379 18.34 -26.94 15.60
C LEU A 379 18.82 -28.37 15.25
N ALA A 380 19.09 -29.22 16.24
CA ALA A 380 19.42 -30.64 16.03
C ALA A 380 18.29 -31.42 15.30
N HIS A 381 17.09 -30.90 15.28
CA HIS A 381 15.92 -31.57 14.71
C HIS A 381 15.39 -30.96 13.40
N VAL A 382 15.93 -29.82 12.95
CA VAL A 382 15.44 -29.15 11.72
C VAL A 382 15.78 -29.94 10.45
N GLY A 383 16.88 -30.71 10.47
CA GLY A 383 17.31 -31.57 9.36
C GLY A 383 16.25 -32.60 8.93
N HIS A 384 15.35 -33.02 9.84
CA HIS A 384 14.20 -33.88 9.51
C HIS A 384 13.25 -33.27 8.47
N GLY A 385 13.23 -31.94 8.34
CA GLY A 385 12.43 -31.21 7.35
C GLY A 385 13.06 -31.11 5.96
N TYR A 386 14.30 -31.55 5.77
CA TYR A 386 15.06 -31.39 4.52
C TYR A 386 14.33 -31.87 3.27
N HIS A 387 13.63 -32.99 3.35
CA HIS A 387 12.90 -33.57 2.23
C HIS A 387 11.80 -32.62 1.66
N ARG A 388 11.29 -31.71 2.47
CA ARG A 388 10.31 -30.70 2.04
C ARG A 388 10.99 -29.63 1.22
N PHE A 389 12.13 -29.13 1.70
CA PHE A 389 12.90 -28.08 1.03
C PHE A 389 13.46 -28.54 -0.31
N ARG A 390 14.04 -29.73 -0.37
CA ARG A 390 14.60 -30.29 -1.59
C ARG A 390 13.61 -30.34 -2.76
N ARG A 391 12.30 -30.47 -2.48
CA ARG A 391 11.26 -30.56 -3.51
C ARG A 391 10.99 -29.27 -4.24
N TYR A 392 11.35 -28.11 -3.68
CA TYR A 392 11.03 -26.82 -4.28
C TYR A 392 12.16 -25.80 -4.24
N ALA A 393 13.04 -25.83 -3.24
CA ALA A 393 14.01 -24.76 -3.02
C ALA A 393 14.92 -24.49 -4.22
N PRO A 394 15.50 -25.51 -4.90
CA PRO A 394 16.31 -25.25 -6.08
C PRO A 394 15.54 -24.56 -7.21
N ARG A 395 14.29 -24.93 -7.42
CA ARG A 395 13.41 -24.33 -8.42
C ARG A 395 13.02 -22.90 -8.04
N MET A 396 12.65 -22.69 -6.77
CA MET A 396 12.32 -21.37 -6.22
C MET A 396 13.46 -20.36 -6.39
N LEU A 397 14.68 -20.76 -5.98
CA LEU A 397 15.85 -19.90 -6.05
C LEU A 397 16.28 -19.56 -7.49
N ARG A 398 15.96 -20.41 -8.47
CA ARG A 398 16.19 -20.12 -9.91
C ARG A 398 15.10 -19.25 -10.53
N ALA A 399 13.87 -19.42 -10.08
CA ALA A 399 12.73 -18.70 -10.65
C ALA A 399 12.62 -17.26 -10.14
N LEU A 400 13.17 -16.96 -8.96
CA LEU A 400 13.13 -15.62 -8.36
C LEU A 400 14.39 -14.84 -8.75
N ASP A 401 14.20 -13.58 -9.14
CA ASP A 401 15.28 -12.63 -9.38
C ASP A 401 15.68 -11.98 -8.04
N ILE A 402 16.64 -12.65 -7.37
CA ILE A 402 17.04 -12.34 -6.00
C ILE A 402 18.27 -11.43 -6.00
N HIS A 403 18.18 -10.33 -5.28
CA HIS A 403 19.25 -9.38 -5.02
C HIS A 403 19.58 -9.32 -3.53
N ALA A 404 20.77 -8.82 -3.20
CA ALA A 404 21.22 -8.72 -1.82
C ALA A 404 21.98 -7.43 -1.53
N THR A 405 21.96 -7.00 -0.28
CA THR A 405 22.90 -6.00 0.22
C THR A 405 24.32 -6.59 0.29
N PRO A 406 25.39 -5.76 0.32
CA PRO A 406 26.76 -6.26 0.46
C PRO A 406 26.96 -7.16 1.68
N VAL A 407 26.18 -6.97 2.74
CA VAL A 407 26.23 -7.79 3.96
C VAL A 407 25.64 -9.19 3.73
N ALA A 408 24.62 -9.31 2.89
CA ALA A 408 23.95 -10.57 2.58
C ALA A 408 24.48 -11.26 1.31
N GLU A 409 25.48 -10.69 0.63
CA GLU A 409 26.09 -11.30 -0.56
C GLU A 409 26.60 -12.74 -0.32
N PRO A 410 27.23 -13.07 0.83
CA PRO A 410 27.61 -14.46 1.11
C PRO A 410 26.41 -15.43 1.18
N LEU A 411 25.25 -14.94 1.62
CA LEU A 411 24.02 -15.71 1.65
C LEU A 411 23.45 -15.93 0.25
N LEU A 412 23.51 -14.89 -0.60
CA LEU A 412 23.09 -14.98 -1.99
C LEU A 412 23.99 -15.99 -2.75
N ALA A 413 25.31 -15.95 -2.54
CA ALA A 413 26.23 -16.95 -3.10
C ALA A 413 25.87 -18.37 -2.64
N ALA A 414 25.63 -18.56 -1.34
CA ALA A 414 25.19 -19.85 -0.80
C ALA A 414 23.85 -20.32 -1.41
N SER A 415 22.91 -19.42 -1.68
CA SER A 415 21.64 -19.76 -2.32
C SER A 415 21.81 -20.22 -3.78
N ARG A 416 22.78 -19.68 -4.51
CA ARG A 416 23.14 -20.13 -5.87
C ARG A 416 23.63 -21.58 -5.87
N ILE A 417 24.39 -21.98 -4.86
CA ILE A 417 24.80 -23.39 -4.69
C ILE A 417 23.57 -24.28 -4.46
N VAL A 418 22.67 -23.89 -3.57
CA VAL A 418 21.42 -24.65 -3.31
C VAL A 418 20.55 -24.76 -4.56
N SER A 419 20.54 -23.73 -5.40
CA SER A 419 19.80 -23.72 -6.66
C SER A 419 20.38 -24.66 -7.73
N GLY A 420 21.64 -25.08 -7.55
CA GLY A 420 22.41 -25.84 -8.55
C GLY A 420 22.91 -24.98 -9.72
N ALA A 421 22.85 -23.66 -9.61
CA ALA A 421 23.39 -22.75 -10.61
C ALA A 421 24.91 -22.67 -10.56
N ASP A 422 25.49 -22.92 -9.38
CA ASP A 422 26.94 -22.95 -9.19
C ASP A 422 27.36 -24.26 -8.52
N VAL A 423 27.99 -25.15 -9.30
CA VAL A 423 28.40 -26.47 -8.87
C VAL A 423 29.89 -26.50 -8.42
N THR A 424 30.62 -25.44 -8.70
CA THR A 424 32.06 -25.33 -8.50
C THR A 424 32.45 -24.69 -7.18
N GLU A 425 31.56 -23.96 -6.54
CA GLU A 425 31.82 -23.28 -5.28
C GLU A 425 31.75 -24.23 -4.07
N THR A 426 32.68 -24.04 -3.16
CA THR A 426 32.70 -24.75 -1.86
C THR A 426 31.63 -24.17 -0.93
N ARG A 427 30.93 -25.02 -0.20
CA ARG A 427 29.92 -24.62 0.81
C ARG A 427 30.59 -23.77 1.90
N SER A 428 30.49 -22.46 1.77
CA SER A 428 31.01 -21.49 2.74
C SER A 428 30.01 -21.28 3.89
N MET A 429 30.54 -21.03 5.08
CA MET A 429 29.74 -20.62 6.25
C MET A 429 29.74 -19.10 6.47
N ALA A 430 30.24 -18.32 5.52
CA ALA A 430 30.38 -16.86 5.64
C ALA A 430 29.06 -16.13 5.82
N PHE A 431 27.92 -16.73 5.47
CA PHE A 431 26.58 -16.18 5.70
C PHE A 431 26.11 -16.31 7.15
N LEU A 432 26.75 -17.13 7.97
CA LEU A 432 26.38 -17.32 9.36
C LEU A 432 26.81 -16.12 10.20
N ARG A 433 25.95 -15.69 11.12
CA ARG A 433 26.33 -14.69 12.13
C ARG A 433 27.38 -15.28 13.07
N ARG A 434 28.39 -14.48 13.41
CA ARG A 434 29.45 -14.91 14.36
C ARG A 434 28.82 -15.37 15.67
N GLY A 435 29.21 -16.57 16.14
CA GLY A 435 28.67 -17.20 17.35
C GLY A 435 27.28 -17.80 17.18
N SER A 436 26.81 -17.98 15.96
CA SER A 436 25.54 -18.63 15.66
C SER A 436 25.52 -20.06 16.17
N LYS A 437 24.41 -20.50 16.75
CA LYS A 437 24.18 -21.88 17.15
C LYS A 437 24.29 -22.86 15.98
N TRP A 438 23.92 -22.42 14.76
CA TRP A 438 24.04 -23.20 13.54
C TRP A 438 25.46 -23.73 13.29
N GLN A 439 26.48 -22.91 13.55
CA GLN A 439 27.86 -23.29 13.33
C GLN A 439 28.24 -24.58 14.06
N ARG A 440 27.84 -24.68 15.36
CA ARG A 440 28.11 -25.88 16.18
C ARG A 440 27.48 -27.16 15.65
N HIS A 441 26.27 -27.03 15.03
CA HIS A 441 25.58 -28.17 14.42
C HIS A 441 26.19 -28.54 13.08
N LEU A 442 26.56 -27.56 12.26
CA LEU A 442 27.18 -27.77 10.95
C LEU A 442 28.59 -28.36 11.05
N ASP A 443 29.37 -28.02 12.09
CA ASP A 443 30.71 -28.58 12.35
C ASP A 443 30.67 -30.04 12.80
N ARG A 444 29.52 -30.54 13.30
CA ARG A 444 29.38 -31.89 13.88
C ARG A 444 28.75 -32.90 12.93
N GLU A 445 28.00 -32.49 11.93
CA GLU A 445 27.24 -33.40 11.07
C GLU A 445 27.94 -33.64 9.73
N ASP A 446 28.21 -34.91 9.43
CA ASP A 446 28.58 -35.39 8.09
C ASP A 446 27.32 -35.95 7.38
N ASP A 447 26.34 -35.07 7.12
CA ASP A 447 25.09 -35.44 6.47
C ASP A 447 25.05 -35.14 4.96
N GLY A 448 26.22 -34.96 4.36
CA GLY A 448 26.38 -34.59 2.94
C GLY A 448 25.91 -33.15 2.65
N GLY A 449 25.85 -32.31 3.68
CA GLY A 449 25.51 -30.90 3.57
C GLY A 449 24.02 -30.58 3.56
N ARG A 450 23.17 -31.53 3.95
CA ARG A 450 21.70 -31.31 4.02
C ARG A 450 21.33 -30.25 5.04
N LEU A 451 21.97 -30.29 6.22
CA LEU A 451 21.74 -29.30 7.26
C LEU A 451 22.23 -27.92 6.84
N TRP A 452 23.33 -27.84 6.07
CA TRP A 452 23.82 -26.59 5.51
C TRP A 452 22.79 -25.97 4.54
N GLU A 453 22.20 -26.76 3.65
CA GLU A 453 21.13 -26.28 2.75
C GLU A 453 19.91 -25.76 3.54
N VAL A 454 19.52 -26.48 4.60
CA VAL A 454 18.44 -26.00 5.49
C VAL A 454 18.81 -24.69 6.17
N ALA A 455 20.05 -24.54 6.64
CA ALA A 455 20.54 -23.30 7.25
C ALA A 455 20.46 -22.13 6.27
N VAL A 456 20.90 -22.31 5.01
CA VAL A 456 20.78 -21.28 3.96
C VAL A 456 19.32 -20.83 3.81
N LEU A 457 18.38 -21.76 3.74
CA LEU A 457 16.96 -21.45 3.55
C LEU A 457 16.35 -20.75 4.77
N PHE A 458 16.77 -21.08 5.98
CA PHE A 458 16.38 -20.37 7.19
C PHE A 458 16.92 -18.94 7.21
N TYR A 459 18.18 -18.74 6.81
CA TYR A 459 18.76 -17.40 6.71
C TYR A 459 18.15 -16.58 5.58
N MET A 460 17.80 -17.19 4.44
CA MET A 460 17.06 -16.53 3.36
C MET A 460 15.71 -15.98 3.86
N ARG A 461 14.98 -16.77 4.64
CA ARG A 461 13.73 -16.30 5.28
C ARG A 461 13.96 -15.06 6.13
N GLU A 462 14.98 -15.05 6.99
CA GLU A 462 15.27 -13.90 7.84
C GLU A 462 15.76 -12.70 7.03
N ALA A 463 16.54 -12.94 5.97
CA ALA A 463 17.06 -11.90 5.09
C ALA A 463 15.94 -11.23 4.25
N PHE A 464 14.93 -11.98 3.79
CA PHE A 464 13.72 -11.38 3.17
C PHE A 464 12.93 -10.54 4.17
N ARG A 465 12.86 -10.96 5.43
CA ARG A 465 12.15 -10.20 6.48
C ARG A 465 12.88 -8.93 6.91
N SER A 466 14.21 -8.93 6.90
CA SER A 466 15.02 -7.76 7.25
C SER A 466 15.19 -6.80 6.06
N GLY A 467 14.91 -7.24 4.83
CA GLY A 467 15.19 -6.47 3.61
C GLY A 467 16.66 -6.50 3.19
N ASP A 468 17.49 -7.38 3.80
CA ASP A 468 18.87 -7.60 3.36
C ASP A 468 18.94 -8.35 2.02
N VAL A 469 17.89 -9.09 1.70
CA VAL A 469 17.64 -9.76 0.43
C VAL A 469 16.27 -9.30 -0.10
N TRP A 470 16.20 -8.98 -1.39
CA TRP A 470 14.97 -8.52 -2.03
C TRP A 470 14.79 -9.11 -3.44
N LEU A 471 13.60 -8.92 -4.00
CA LEU A 471 13.23 -9.36 -5.35
C LEU A 471 12.98 -8.17 -6.25
N ALA A 472 13.53 -8.18 -7.47
CA ALA A 472 13.39 -7.10 -8.43
C ALA A 472 11.92 -6.78 -8.80
N HIS A 473 11.04 -7.79 -8.79
CA HIS A 473 9.66 -7.68 -9.24
C HIS A 473 8.63 -7.96 -8.13
N SER A 474 8.97 -7.67 -6.87
CA SER A 474 8.10 -7.86 -5.72
C SER A 474 7.60 -6.51 -5.18
N ARG A 475 6.37 -6.47 -4.69
CA ARG A 475 5.85 -5.29 -3.98
C ARG A 475 6.17 -5.31 -2.50
N ARG A 476 6.16 -6.49 -1.90
CA ARG A 476 6.34 -6.67 -0.45
C ARG A 476 7.79 -6.90 -0.07
N TYR A 477 8.54 -7.53 -0.97
CA TYR A 477 9.94 -7.89 -0.79
C TYR A 477 10.85 -7.21 -1.81
N GLY A 478 10.47 -6.01 -2.30
CA GLY A 478 11.29 -5.17 -3.17
C GLY A 478 12.41 -4.46 -2.43
N ASP A 479 13.27 -3.73 -3.17
CA ASP A 479 14.32 -2.93 -2.55
C ASP A 479 13.72 -1.84 -1.64
N LEU A 480 14.03 -1.91 -0.35
CA LEU A 480 13.57 -0.95 0.63
C LEU A 480 14.00 0.48 0.28
N LYS A 481 15.14 0.66 -0.38
CA LYS A 481 15.64 1.99 -0.76
C LYS A 481 14.75 2.66 -1.80
N GLU A 482 14.17 1.89 -2.72
CA GLU A 482 13.24 2.42 -3.73
C GLU A 482 11.90 2.87 -3.13
N ALA A 483 11.51 2.27 -2.01
CA ALA A 483 10.30 2.65 -1.28
C ALA A 483 10.49 3.91 -0.41
N LEU A 484 11.72 4.34 -0.18
CA LEU A 484 12.01 5.54 0.63
C LEU A 484 11.88 6.81 -0.23
N VAL A 485 11.27 7.82 0.36
CA VAL A 485 11.23 9.16 -0.25
C VAL A 485 12.66 9.72 -0.34
N PRO A 486 13.13 10.13 -1.51
CA PRO A 486 14.44 10.75 -1.64
C PRO A 486 14.60 11.95 -0.69
N VAL A 487 15.79 12.05 -0.08
CA VAL A 487 16.10 13.07 0.95
C VAL A 487 15.84 14.48 0.43
N GLU A 488 16.14 14.73 -0.85
CA GLU A 488 15.95 16.02 -1.52
C GLU A 488 14.47 16.37 -1.63
N VAL A 489 13.62 15.40 -1.97
CA VAL A 489 12.16 15.58 -2.05
C VAL A 489 11.56 15.83 -0.67
N ALA A 490 12.02 15.07 0.33
CA ALA A 490 11.56 15.24 1.70
C ALA A 490 11.98 16.61 2.28
N ARG A 491 13.19 17.11 1.96
CA ARG A 491 13.66 18.46 2.35
C ARG A 491 12.86 19.57 1.67
N ALA A 492 12.47 19.37 0.42
CA ALA A 492 11.68 20.33 -0.33
C ALA A 492 10.20 20.39 0.11
N THR A 493 9.73 19.44 0.93
CA THR A 493 8.34 19.36 1.38
C THR A 493 8.14 20.21 2.65
N PRO A 494 7.48 21.39 2.58
CA PRO A 494 7.50 22.39 3.66
C PRO A 494 6.65 22.07 4.89
N LYS A 495 6.05 20.89 5.01
CA LYS A 495 5.06 20.57 6.06
C LYS A 495 5.27 19.24 6.78
N LEU A 496 6.49 18.77 6.91
CA LEU A 496 6.72 17.63 7.79
C LEU A 496 6.69 18.09 9.25
N ALA A 497 5.74 17.56 10.02
CA ALA A 497 5.61 17.86 11.47
C ALA A 497 6.76 17.30 12.31
N MET A 498 7.76 16.67 11.70
CA MET A 498 8.91 16.06 12.36
C MET A 498 10.23 16.66 11.84
N PRO A 499 11.24 16.83 12.73
CA PRO A 499 12.56 17.23 12.32
C PRO A 499 13.12 16.26 11.29
N PHE A 500 13.61 16.77 10.16
CA PHE A 500 14.12 15.96 9.08
C PHE A 500 15.55 15.47 9.32
N GLU A 501 16.35 16.25 10.05
CA GLU A 501 17.73 15.87 10.36
C GLU A 501 17.76 14.75 11.41
N PRO A 502 18.43 13.60 11.09
CA PRO A 502 18.42 12.41 11.94
C PRO A 502 18.90 12.68 13.38
N ASN A 503 19.93 13.51 13.56
CA ASN A 503 20.47 13.84 14.88
C ASN A 503 19.47 14.66 15.71
N THR A 504 18.78 15.61 15.10
CA THR A 504 17.75 16.42 15.75
C THR A 504 16.55 15.54 16.13
N TRP A 505 16.12 14.66 15.23
CA TRP A 505 15.05 13.70 15.50
C TRP A 505 15.39 12.74 16.63
N LEU A 506 16.62 12.16 16.61
CA LEU A 506 17.09 11.26 17.67
C LEU A 506 17.18 11.97 19.01
N ALA A 507 17.67 13.22 19.05
CA ALA A 507 17.74 14.02 20.27
C ALA A 507 16.34 14.27 20.86
N ASP A 508 15.36 14.66 20.03
CA ASP A 508 13.96 14.82 20.44
C ASP A 508 13.37 13.50 20.98
N ARG A 509 13.59 12.37 20.28
CA ARG A 509 13.09 11.06 20.72
C ARG A 509 13.74 10.62 22.04
N LYS A 510 15.04 10.80 22.21
CA LYS A 510 15.75 10.52 23.46
C LYS A 510 15.23 11.37 24.61
N ALA A 511 14.99 12.66 24.37
CA ALA A 511 14.43 13.56 25.39
C ALA A 511 13.01 13.10 25.81
N ARG A 512 12.13 12.81 24.85
CA ARG A 512 10.77 12.32 25.13
C ARG A 512 10.77 10.97 25.85
N MET A 513 11.63 10.03 25.43
CA MET A 513 11.77 8.75 26.11
C MET A 513 12.27 8.93 27.55
N SER A 514 13.29 9.76 27.76
CA SER A 514 13.82 10.06 29.10
C SER A 514 12.75 10.67 29.99
N GLU A 515 11.93 11.58 29.47
CA GLU A 515 10.84 12.19 30.22
C GLU A 515 9.72 11.19 30.55
N ALA A 516 9.39 10.32 29.60
CA ALA A 516 8.41 9.24 29.81
C ALA A 516 8.89 8.25 30.87
N LEU A 517 10.18 7.87 30.84
CA LEU A 517 10.80 7.02 31.90
C LEU A 517 10.81 7.68 33.25
N ARG A 518 11.11 9.00 33.33
CA ARG A 518 11.05 9.76 34.60
C ARG A 518 9.62 9.82 35.15
N ARG A 519 8.62 10.01 34.26
CA ARG A 519 7.20 9.97 34.68
C ARG A 519 6.80 8.60 35.21
N LEU A 520 7.18 7.54 34.48
CA LEU A 520 6.94 6.16 34.90
C LEU A 520 7.62 5.88 36.27
N ALA A 521 8.89 6.27 36.45
CA ALA A 521 9.61 6.07 37.70
C ALA A 521 8.94 6.80 38.86
N ARG A 522 8.43 8.03 38.64
CA ARG A 522 7.68 8.78 39.66
C ARG A 522 6.35 8.10 39.99
N ALA A 523 5.60 7.65 38.98
CA ALA A 523 4.35 6.91 39.18
C ALA A 523 4.59 5.58 39.93
N ALA A 524 5.67 4.87 39.60
CA ALA A 524 6.05 3.63 40.27
C ALA A 524 6.37 3.86 41.77
N LYS A 525 7.15 4.91 42.09
CA LYS A 525 7.44 5.28 43.48
C LYS A 525 6.20 5.70 44.26
N ALA A 526 5.23 6.30 43.61
CA ALA A 526 3.97 6.73 44.20
C ALA A 526 2.91 5.61 44.25
N GLY A 527 3.19 4.41 43.73
CA GLY A 527 2.19 3.34 43.61
C GLY A 527 1.02 3.65 42.68
N ALA A 528 1.21 4.62 41.75
CA ALA A 528 0.15 5.19 40.91
C ALA A 528 0.43 4.96 39.42
N ILE A 529 0.79 3.71 39.05
CA ILE A 529 0.93 3.36 37.63
C ILE A 529 -0.49 3.09 37.07
N PRO A 530 -0.98 3.87 36.11
CA PRO A 530 -2.30 3.61 35.52
C PRO A 530 -2.33 2.25 34.82
N GLY A 531 -3.23 1.37 35.23
CA GLY A 531 -3.41 0.03 34.64
C GLY A 531 -2.26 -0.93 34.92
N GLY A 532 -1.56 -0.79 36.04
CA GLY A 532 -0.52 -1.73 36.42
C GLY A 532 0.06 -1.50 37.82
N SER A 533 0.82 -2.47 38.28
CA SER A 533 1.55 -2.43 39.57
C SER A 533 2.98 -2.95 39.39
N ILE A 534 3.86 -2.59 40.34
CA ILE A 534 5.17 -3.24 40.44
C ILE A 534 5.16 -4.10 41.70
N GLU A 535 5.28 -5.43 41.49
CA GLU A 535 5.36 -6.41 42.56
C GLU A 535 6.68 -7.18 42.40
N ASP A 536 7.46 -7.24 43.47
CA ASP A 536 8.78 -7.89 43.51
C ASP A 536 9.74 -7.47 42.37
N GLY A 537 9.70 -6.19 41.97
CA GLY A 537 10.53 -5.63 40.91
C GLY A 537 10.03 -5.97 39.50
N VAL A 538 8.89 -6.63 39.34
CA VAL A 538 8.28 -7.00 38.05
C VAL A 538 7.08 -6.10 37.80
N LEU A 539 7.01 -5.50 36.61
CA LEU A 539 5.85 -4.74 36.16
C LEU A 539 4.72 -5.71 35.77
N LYS A 540 3.62 -5.66 36.50
CA LYS A 540 2.36 -6.30 36.14
C LYS A 540 1.45 -5.29 35.48
N ILE A 541 0.93 -5.62 34.29
CA ILE A 541 0.00 -4.77 33.53
C ILE A 541 -1.38 -5.37 33.68
N ASP A 542 -2.32 -4.58 34.14
CA ASP A 542 -3.73 -4.98 34.22
C ASP A 542 -4.34 -5.11 32.83
N ARG A 543 -5.37 -5.95 32.71
CA ARG A 543 -6.12 -6.05 31.47
C ARG A 543 -6.80 -4.70 31.21
N LEU A 544 -6.48 -4.06 30.08
CA LEU A 544 -7.15 -2.83 29.65
C LEU A 544 -8.65 -3.10 29.50
N THR A 545 -9.45 -2.52 30.39
CA THR A 545 -10.90 -2.41 30.18
C THR A 545 -11.12 -1.27 29.19
N ALA A 546 -11.94 -1.51 28.16
CA ALA A 546 -12.37 -0.47 27.26
C ALA A 546 -13.23 0.54 28.05
N ALA A 547 -12.59 1.56 28.63
CA ALA A 547 -13.30 2.69 29.19
C ALA A 547 -13.54 3.69 28.05
N VAL A 548 -14.77 3.74 27.56
CA VAL A 548 -15.22 4.83 26.71
C VAL A 548 -15.55 6.00 27.63
N PRO A 549 -14.87 7.16 27.56
CA PRO A 549 -15.25 8.33 28.34
C PRO A 549 -16.71 8.71 28.07
N GLU A 550 -17.45 9.13 29.10
CA GLU A 550 -18.86 9.53 28.96
C GLU A 550 -19.05 10.65 27.94
N GLU A 551 -18.04 11.51 27.74
CA GLU A 551 -18.06 12.58 26.75
C GLU A 551 -17.78 12.10 25.32
N ALA A 552 -17.33 10.87 25.11
CA ALA A 552 -16.96 10.39 23.77
C ALA A 552 -18.15 10.38 22.81
N ASP A 553 -19.34 9.97 23.26
CA ASP A 553 -20.55 9.97 22.47
C ASP A 553 -21.01 11.40 22.11
N ALA A 554 -20.84 12.35 23.03
CA ALA A 554 -21.15 13.75 22.77
C ALA A 554 -20.19 14.36 21.74
N ILE A 555 -18.90 14.04 21.81
CA ILE A 555 -17.88 14.48 20.85
C ILE A 555 -18.15 13.86 19.46
N VAL A 556 -18.47 12.57 19.42
CA VAL A 556 -18.84 11.88 18.17
C VAL A 556 -20.05 12.55 17.53
N LEU A 557 -21.11 12.82 18.30
CA LEU A 557 -22.32 13.49 17.82
C LEU A 557 -22.02 14.92 17.31
N ASP A 558 -21.17 15.68 18.02
CA ASP A 558 -20.78 17.03 17.58
C ASP A 558 -19.93 17.00 16.30
N LEU A 559 -19.03 16.04 16.18
CA LEU A 559 -18.26 15.81 14.95
C LEU A 559 -19.16 15.45 13.77
N TYR A 560 -20.12 14.53 13.98
CA TYR A 560 -21.07 14.17 12.91
C TYR A 560 -21.94 15.36 12.47
N LYS A 561 -22.38 16.23 13.38
CA LYS A 561 -23.12 17.45 13.05
C LYS A 561 -22.31 18.45 12.22
N ARG A 562 -20.98 18.41 12.30
CA ARG A 562 -20.09 19.28 11.51
C ARG A 562 -19.76 18.70 10.12
N LEU A 563 -20.09 17.44 9.88
CA LEU A 563 -19.93 16.86 8.55
C LEU A 563 -20.99 17.46 7.61
N PRO A 564 -20.62 17.81 6.38
CA PRO A 564 -21.58 18.27 5.41
C PRO A 564 -22.60 17.17 5.10
N GLU A 565 -23.87 17.55 4.98
CA GLU A 565 -24.87 16.65 4.44
C GLU A 565 -24.57 16.41 2.95
N VAL A 566 -24.32 15.15 2.61
CA VAL A 566 -24.01 14.71 1.25
C VAL A 566 -25.08 13.73 0.81
N ARG A 567 -25.61 13.89 -0.39
CA ARG A 567 -26.53 12.90 -0.94
C ARG A 567 -25.78 11.60 -1.21
N ILE A 568 -26.41 10.48 -0.91
CA ILE A 568 -25.79 9.16 -1.09
C ILE A 568 -25.39 8.92 -2.55
N THR A 569 -26.12 9.49 -3.50
CA THR A 569 -25.78 9.44 -4.92
C THR A 569 -24.48 10.15 -5.25
N ASP A 570 -24.21 11.28 -4.60
CA ASP A 570 -22.98 12.05 -4.79
C ASP A 570 -21.78 11.29 -4.19
N LEU A 571 -21.98 10.72 -2.99
CA LEU A 571 -20.95 9.86 -2.37
C LEU A 571 -20.65 8.64 -3.23
N LEU A 572 -21.68 8.00 -3.80
CA LEU A 572 -21.49 6.84 -4.69
C LEU A 572 -20.71 7.21 -5.96
N LEU A 573 -20.96 8.40 -6.53
CA LEU A 573 -20.19 8.88 -7.68
C LEU A 573 -18.73 9.17 -7.31
N GLU A 574 -18.47 9.81 -6.16
CA GLU A 574 -17.11 10.06 -5.68
C GLU A 574 -16.35 8.74 -5.42
N VAL A 575 -17.01 7.77 -4.80
CA VAL A 575 -16.44 6.42 -4.58
C VAL A 575 -16.24 5.69 -5.91
N ASP A 576 -17.16 5.81 -6.86
CA ASP A 576 -17.03 5.20 -8.17
C ASP A 576 -15.83 5.77 -8.95
N ASP A 577 -15.60 7.07 -8.88
CA ASP A 577 -14.42 7.71 -9.47
C ASP A 577 -13.09 7.15 -8.89
N GLU A 578 -13.06 6.78 -7.61
CA GLU A 578 -11.88 6.20 -6.97
C GLU A 578 -11.73 4.70 -7.25
N VAL A 579 -12.82 3.93 -7.12
CA VAL A 579 -12.75 2.46 -7.16
C VAL A 579 -13.31 1.87 -8.45
N GLY A 580 -14.04 2.67 -9.27
CA GLY A 580 -14.62 2.25 -10.55
C GLY A 580 -15.64 1.11 -10.39
N PHE A 581 -16.45 1.07 -9.32
CA PHE A 581 -17.35 -0.06 -9.07
C PHE A 581 -18.44 -0.21 -10.14
N THR A 582 -18.86 0.89 -10.78
CA THR A 582 -19.86 0.83 -11.87
C THR A 582 -19.31 0.14 -13.12
N GLU A 583 -18.00 0.09 -13.32
CA GLU A 583 -17.38 -0.67 -14.41
C GLU A 583 -17.61 -2.20 -14.29
N ALA A 584 -17.98 -2.67 -13.10
CA ALA A 584 -18.32 -4.08 -12.84
C ALA A 584 -19.74 -4.44 -13.29
N PHE A 585 -20.62 -3.46 -13.55
CA PHE A 585 -21.98 -3.71 -13.99
C PHE A 585 -22.03 -3.81 -15.51
N THR A 586 -22.19 -5.03 -16.00
CA THR A 586 -22.43 -5.33 -17.42
C THR A 586 -23.91 -5.60 -17.64
N HIS A 587 -24.41 -5.29 -18.84
CA HIS A 587 -25.78 -5.62 -19.21
C HIS A 587 -25.96 -7.16 -19.22
N LEU A 588 -27.12 -7.67 -18.76
CA LEU A 588 -27.47 -9.09 -18.71
C LEU A 588 -27.28 -9.86 -20.02
N LEU A 589 -27.24 -9.18 -21.17
CA LEU A 589 -27.01 -9.74 -22.50
C LEU A 589 -25.56 -9.57 -22.99
N GLY A 590 -24.61 -9.25 -22.11
CA GLY A 590 -23.21 -9.02 -22.49
C GLY A 590 -22.96 -7.73 -23.29
N TRP A 591 -23.94 -6.85 -23.37
CA TRP A 591 -23.79 -5.55 -23.99
C TRP A 591 -23.26 -4.56 -22.97
N SER A 592 -21.98 -4.25 -23.00
CA SER A 592 -21.54 -3.00 -22.45
C SER A 592 -21.96 -1.92 -23.45
N ARG A 593 -22.97 -1.14 -23.17
CA ARG A 593 -23.11 0.18 -23.78
C ARG A 593 -21.97 1.02 -23.27
N SER A 594 -20.89 0.98 -24.00
CA SER A 594 -19.61 1.59 -23.63
C SER A 594 -19.66 3.13 -23.43
N VAL A 595 -20.77 3.77 -23.65
CA VAL A 595 -20.91 5.24 -23.57
C VAL A 595 -22.20 5.68 -22.87
N ASP A 596 -23.22 4.85 -22.76
CA ASP A 596 -24.54 5.24 -22.26
C ASP A 596 -24.91 4.69 -20.87
N CYS A 597 -24.08 3.84 -20.28
CA CYS A 597 -24.26 3.32 -18.90
C CYS A 597 -23.39 4.01 -17.84
N HIS A 598 -22.60 4.99 -18.24
CA HIS A 598 -21.81 5.83 -17.32
C HIS A 598 -22.44 7.20 -17.13
#